data_81626b14ba5a69bed91aed486907fb69
#
_entry.id   81626b14ba5a69bed91aed486907fb69
#
_cell.length_a   1.000
_cell.length_b   1.000
_cell.length_c   1.000
_cell.angle_alpha   90.00
_cell.angle_beta   90.00
_cell.angle_gamma   90.00
#
_symmetry.space_group_name_H-M   'P 1'
#
loop_
_entity.id
_entity.type
_entity.pdbx_description
1 polymer ?
#
loop_
_entity_poly.entity_id
_entity_poly.type
_entity_poly.pdbx_seq_one_letter_code
_entity_poly.pdbx_strand_id
1 'polypeptide(L)'
;EFMRLQLIKLDKLEGNVDSLSNRIANVRTWSYVSNKNNWTENHEYWIEKTKHLEDRLSDRLHEELTKTFIDKRASVLSRGLKQDMEFKTEILENNNVMIDDQFIGKINGLKLALDLKKGALETDIKSLKKAARQTIGPELEKRIQIIIDTGLIELSNDFKIYWNDFPIAKLSSGHDYLNPNYELIIDDIIEPIQKQKLSEYIGKWIQDKINLVLKSLVDLKNLKDKNSSIKALAYQLYENNGVLKREQVSE
;
A
#
# COMPACT_ATOMS: atom_id res chain seq x y z
N GLU A 1 6.56 34.63 39.09
CA GLU A 1 6.30 35.55 37.95
C GLU A 1 7.35 35.40 36.83
N PHE A 2 8.65 35.47 37.12
CA PHE A 2 9.73 35.41 36.11
C PHE A 2 9.72 34.09 35.29
N MET A 3 9.67 32.94 35.95
CA MET A 3 9.62 31.63 35.32
C MET A 3 8.41 31.48 34.38
N ARG A 4 7.24 31.97 34.81
CA ARG A 4 6.02 31.97 33.99
C ARG A 4 6.23 32.70 32.66
N LEU A 5 6.82 33.90 32.71
CA LEU A 5 7.10 34.69 31.52
C LEU A 5 8.09 34.01 30.56
N GLN A 6 9.08 33.29 31.11
CA GLN A 6 10.04 32.55 30.30
C GLN A 6 9.38 31.34 29.62
N LEU A 7 8.57 30.56 30.34
CA LEU A 7 7.86 29.43 29.73
C LEU A 7 6.87 29.86 28.66
N ILE A 8 6.17 30.99 28.83
CA ILE A 8 5.28 31.55 27.79
C ILE A 8 6.07 31.90 26.52
N LYS A 9 7.28 32.45 26.64
CA LYS A 9 8.13 32.73 25.47
C LYS A 9 8.58 31.47 24.73
N LEU A 10 8.76 30.37 25.47
CA LEU A 10 9.18 29.07 24.91
C LEU A 10 8.00 28.27 24.37
N ASP A 11 6.77 28.54 24.78
CA ASP A 11 5.55 27.85 24.35
C ASP A 11 5.12 28.29 22.93
N LYS A 12 6.00 28.02 21.96
CA LYS A 12 5.77 28.26 20.54
C LYS A 12 6.11 27.00 19.76
N LEU A 13 5.11 26.42 19.11
CA LEU A 13 5.26 25.20 18.31
C LEU A 13 5.72 25.47 16.87
N GLU A 14 5.80 26.73 16.46
CA GLU A 14 6.25 27.13 15.13
C GLU A 14 7.77 27.23 15.06
N GLY A 15 8.33 26.87 13.91
CA GLY A 15 9.77 27.01 13.62
C GLY A 15 10.37 25.76 13.00
N ASN A 16 11.63 25.88 12.58
CA ASN A 16 12.43 24.79 12.04
C ASN A 16 13.04 23.92 13.15
N VAL A 17 13.68 22.81 12.76
CA VAL A 17 14.33 21.84 13.64
C VAL A 17 15.26 22.52 14.64
N ASP A 18 16.10 23.48 14.22
CA ASP A 18 17.06 24.14 15.07
C ASP A 18 16.40 25.01 16.14
N SER A 19 15.35 25.74 15.75
CA SER A 19 14.60 26.60 16.68
C SER A 19 13.81 25.80 17.71
N LEU A 20 13.23 24.66 17.32
CA LEU A 20 12.53 23.74 18.23
C LEU A 20 13.52 23.05 19.19
N SER A 21 14.66 22.57 18.69
CA SER A 21 15.74 21.99 19.52
C SER A 21 16.25 22.95 20.57
N ASN A 22 16.48 24.21 20.19
CA ASN A 22 16.91 25.25 21.13
C ASN A 22 15.84 25.55 22.18
N ARG A 23 14.55 25.56 21.84
CA ARG A 23 13.48 25.73 22.82
C ARG A 23 13.42 24.57 23.79
N ILE A 24 13.54 23.32 23.33
CA ILE A 24 13.58 22.15 24.19
C ILE A 24 14.75 22.23 25.16
N ALA A 25 15.94 22.59 24.72
CA ALA A 25 17.09 22.78 25.58
C ALA A 25 16.85 23.81 26.66
N ASN A 26 16.21 24.93 26.32
CA ASN A 26 15.82 25.96 27.31
C ASN A 26 14.74 25.47 28.28
N VAL A 27 13.72 24.71 27.79
CA VAL A 27 12.68 24.12 28.68
C VAL A 27 13.31 23.15 29.67
N ARG A 28 14.29 22.32 29.23
CA ARG A 28 15.04 21.42 30.13
C ARG A 28 15.79 22.16 31.23
N THR A 29 16.34 23.33 30.92
CA THR A 29 16.94 24.20 31.95
C THR A 29 15.90 24.60 33.01
N TRP A 30 14.69 24.98 32.59
CA TRP A 30 13.60 25.33 33.53
C TRP A 30 13.05 24.09 34.26
N SER A 31 13.01 22.93 33.63
CA SER A 31 12.70 21.66 34.26
C SER A 31 13.71 21.33 35.37
N TYR A 32 14.99 21.55 35.11
CA TYR A 32 16.02 21.39 36.17
C TYR A 32 15.79 22.34 37.33
N VAL A 33 15.49 23.63 37.07
CA VAL A 33 15.16 24.61 38.13
C VAL A 33 13.94 24.19 38.93
N SER A 34 12.90 23.67 38.27
CA SER A 34 11.67 23.21 38.90
C SER A 34 11.90 22.02 39.85
N ASN A 35 12.88 21.16 39.53
CA ASN A 35 13.19 19.97 40.34
C ASN A 35 14.10 20.27 41.56
N LYS A 36 14.58 21.53 41.71
CA LYS A 36 15.38 21.92 42.87
C LYS A 36 14.52 22.34 44.05
N ASN A 37 14.69 21.69 45.18
CA ASN A 37 14.00 22.03 46.41
C ASN A 37 14.24 23.47 46.80
N ASN A 38 13.21 24.17 47.25
CA ASN A 38 13.22 25.57 47.71
C ASN A 38 13.61 26.63 46.67
N TRP A 39 13.68 26.30 45.36
CA TRP A 39 13.95 27.29 44.33
C TRP A 39 12.70 27.90 43.75
N THR A 40 11.56 27.18 43.81
CA THR A 40 10.27 27.64 43.34
C THR A 40 9.17 27.38 44.33
N GLU A 41 8.23 28.32 44.47
CA GLU A 41 6.94 28.07 45.11
C GLU A 41 6.10 27.16 44.22
N ASN A 42 5.37 26.18 44.81
CA ASN A 42 4.56 25.21 44.05
C ASN A 42 5.38 24.41 43.03
N HIS A 43 6.48 23.81 43.45
CA HIS A 43 7.42 23.12 42.57
C HIS A 43 6.77 22.01 41.77
N GLU A 44 5.79 21.26 42.32
CA GLU A 44 5.05 20.22 41.58
C GLU A 44 4.32 20.76 40.34
N TYR A 45 3.65 21.91 40.49
CA TYR A 45 3.01 22.59 39.36
C TYR A 45 4.01 22.95 38.27
N TRP A 46 5.22 23.40 38.61
CA TRP A 46 6.23 23.78 37.62
C TRP A 46 6.87 22.58 36.96
N ILE A 47 7.05 21.47 37.70
CA ILE A 47 7.54 20.20 37.14
C ILE A 47 6.57 19.70 36.04
N GLU A 48 5.28 19.63 36.39
CA GLU A 48 4.25 19.19 35.47
C GLU A 48 4.16 20.12 34.24
N LYS A 49 4.20 21.41 34.46
CA LYS A 49 4.13 22.43 33.39
C LYS A 49 5.31 22.37 32.43
N THR A 50 6.53 22.22 32.96
CA THR A 50 7.74 22.11 32.11
C THR A 50 7.77 20.79 31.37
N LYS A 51 7.36 19.69 31.99
CA LYS A 51 7.25 18.37 31.37
C LYS A 51 6.26 18.40 30.20
N HIS A 52 5.05 18.91 30.43
CA HIS A 52 4.04 19.01 29.40
C HIS A 52 4.49 19.88 28.19
N LEU A 53 5.21 20.97 28.47
CA LEU A 53 5.75 21.83 27.41
C LEU A 53 6.87 21.11 26.63
N GLU A 54 7.76 20.38 27.33
CA GLU A 54 8.81 19.57 26.70
C GLU A 54 8.24 18.50 25.78
N ASP A 55 7.23 17.76 26.24
CA ASP A 55 6.57 16.70 25.47
C ASP A 55 5.98 17.29 24.18
N ARG A 56 5.23 18.39 24.26
CA ARG A 56 4.65 19.06 23.08
C ARG A 56 5.69 19.56 22.08
N LEU A 57 6.78 20.14 22.56
CA LEU A 57 7.88 20.60 21.69
C LEU A 57 8.64 19.43 21.06
N SER A 58 8.80 18.31 21.81
CA SER A 58 9.43 17.10 21.33
C SER A 58 8.63 16.43 20.22
N ASP A 59 7.31 16.33 20.40
CA ASP A 59 6.40 15.81 19.37
C ASP A 59 6.48 16.66 18.10
N ARG A 60 6.47 17.99 18.26
CA ARG A 60 6.59 18.91 17.13
C ARG A 60 7.95 18.83 16.44
N LEU A 61 9.03 18.70 17.21
CA LEU A 61 10.37 18.48 16.66
C LEU A 61 10.43 17.19 15.85
N HIS A 62 9.82 16.12 16.36
CA HIS A 62 9.77 14.85 15.66
C HIS A 62 9.02 14.96 14.31
N GLU A 63 7.91 15.67 14.28
CA GLU A 63 7.19 15.96 13.03
C GLU A 63 8.06 16.75 12.01
N GLU A 64 8.75 17.79 12.46
CA GLU A 64 9.61 18.62 11.59
C GLU A 64 10.84 17.87 11.10
N LEU A 65 11.48 17.04 11.95
CA LEU A 65 12.55 16.15 11.53
C LEU A 65 12.07 15.19 10.45
N THR A 66 10.89 14.60 10.64
CA THR A 66 10.30 13.68 9.66
C THR A 66 10.08 14.37 8.32
N LYS A 67 9.52 15.60 8.29
CA LYS A 67 9.36 16.39 7.06
C LYS A 67 10.69 16.68 6.38
N THR A 68 11.70 17.11 7.16
CA THR A 68 13.03 17.44 6.63
C THR A 68 13.72 16.24 5.99
N PHE A 69 13.55 15.05 6.55
CA PHE A 69 14.10 13.81 5.96
C PHE A 69 13.39 13.43 4.66
N ILE A 70 12.07 13.57 4.58
CA ILE A 70 11.31 13.32 3.34
C ILE A 70 11.71 14.31 2.26
N ASP A 71 11.74 15.60 2.57
CA ASP A 71 12.11 16.65 1.62
C ASP A 71 13.51 16.42 1.02
N LYS A 72 14.47 15.96 1.81
CA LYS A 72 15.83 15.66 1.30
C LYS A 72 15.83 14.50 0.31
N ARG A 73 15.15 13.38 0.60
CA ARG A 73 15.04 12.23 -0.33
C ARG A 73 14.33 12.63 -1.62
N ALA A 74 13.15 13.25 -1.49
CA ALA A 74 12.37 13.71 -2.63
C ALA A 74 13.15 14.76 -3.45
N SER A 75 13.86 15.66 -2.81
CA SER A 75 14.69 16.67 -3.46
C SER A 75 15.85 16.08 -4.24
N VAL A 76 16.56 15.08 -3.69
CA VAL A 76 17.66 14.36 -4.38
C VAL A 76 17.12 13.64 -5.60
N LEU A 77 16.04 12.87 -5.45
CA LEU A 77 15.43 12.12 -6.55
C LEU A 77 14.83 13.05 -7.62
N SER A 78 14.18 14.14 -7.21
CA SER A 78 13.64 15.14 -8.15
C SER A 78 14.74 15.84 -8.96
N ARG A 79 15.91 16.08 -8.35
CA ARG A 79 17.07 16.66 -9.05
C ARG A 79 17.64 15.67 -10.06
N GLY A 80 17.85 14.41 -9.67
CA GLY A 80 18.31 13.35 -10.57
C GLY A 80 17.36 13.16 -11.76
N LEU A 81 16.04 13.16 -11.54
CA LEU A 81 15.03 13.08 -12.60
C LEU A 81 15.09 14.25 -13.61
N LYS A 82 15.43 15.46 -13.14
CA LYS A 82 15.57 16.64 -14.02
C LYS A 82 16.84 16.64 -14.84
N GLN A 83 17.85 15.92 -14.39
CA GLN A 83 19.17 15.84 -15.03
C GLN A 83 19.33 14.58 -15.88
N ASP A 84 18.26 13.78 -16.08
CA ASP A 84 18.29 12.48 -16.77
C ASP A 84 19.43 11.56 -16.25
N MET A 85 19.71 11.64 -14.95
CA MET A 85 20.72 10.77 -14.32
C MET A 85 20.17 9.35 -14.20
N GLU A 86 21.02 8.37 -14.51
CA GLU A 86 20.71 6.98 -14.21
C GLU A 86 20.79 6.76 -12.70
N PHE A 87 19.67 6.32 -12.11
CA PHE A 87 19.62 5.96 -10.68
C PHE A 87 20.15 4.55 -10.48
N LYS A 88 21.04 4.39 -9.52
CA LYS A 88 21.43 3.07 -9.06
C LYS A 88 20.32 2.48 -8.20
N THR A 89 19.63 1.48 -8.77
CA THR A 89 18.54 0.79 -8.06
C THR A 89 19.01 -0.57 -7.61
N GLU A 90 18.82 -0.86 -6.34
CA GLU A 90 19.09 -2.18 -5.74
C GLU A 90 17.81 -2.71 -5.09
N ILE A 91 17.45 -3.94 -5.41
CA ILE A 91 16.35 -4.66 -4.76
C ILE A 91 16.99 -5.73 -3.91
N LEU A 92 16.86 -5.60 -2.59
CA LEU A 92 17.41 -6.53 -1.63
C LEU A 92 16.57 -7.82 -1.55
N GLU A 93 17.13 -8.89 -1.01
CA GLU A 93 16.46 -10.20 -0.85
C GLU A 93 15.12 -10.13 -0.09
N ASN A 94 14.98 -9.15 0.80
CA ASN A 94 13.74 -8.89 1.55
C ASN A 94 12.71 -8.04 0.79
N ASN A 95 12.89 -7.86 -0.53
CA ASN A 95 12.10 -6.98 -1.41
C ASN A 95 12.16 -5.48 -1.06
N ASN A 96 13.11 -5.04 -0.25
CA ASN A 96 13.36 -3.63 -0.02
C ASN A 96 13.99 -2.99 -1.25
N VAL A 97 13.49 -1.81 -1.59
CA VAL A 97 13.97 -1.03 -2.73
C VAL A 97 14.84 0.10 -2.24
N MET A 98 16.08 0.13 -2.74
CA MET A 98 17.03 1.20 -2.53
C MET A 98 17.26 1.94 -3.85
N ILE A 99 17.23 3.26 -3.84
CA ILE A 99 17.60 4.12 -4.97
C ILE A 99 18.68 5.07 -4.48
N ASP A 100 19.87 5.02 -5.08
CA ASP A 100 21.06 5.78 -4.66
C ASP A 100 21.33 5.65 -3.14
N ASP A 101 21.40 4.41 -2.66
CA ASP A 101 21.58 4.03 -1.25
C ASP A 101 20.48 4.54 -0.30
N GLN A 102 19.35 5.05 -0.83
CA GLN A 102 18.21 5.48 -0.03
C GLN A 102 17.07 4.48 -0.07
N PHE A 103 16.57 4.11 1.10
CA PHE A 103 15.40 3.26 1.21
C PHE A 103 14.13 4.00 0.76
N ILE A 104 13.45 3.48 -0.25
CA ILE A 104 12.26 4.07 -0.84
C ILE A 104 10.99 3.34 -0.42
N GLY A 105 11.08 2.04 -0.23
CA GLY A 105 9.93 1.23 0.12
C GLY A 105 10.16 -0.26 -0.10
N LYS A 106 9.08 -1.02 -0.16
CA LYS A 106 9.12 -2.47 -0.32
C LYS A 106 8.20 -2.92 -1.47
N ILE A 107 8.66 -3.86 -2.28
CA ILE A 107 7.83 -4.48 -3.31
C ILE A 107 7.09 -5.67 -2.72
N ASN A 108 5.77 -5.61 -2.72
CA ASN A 108 4.88 -6.67 -2.31
C ASN A 108 4.18 -7.24 -3.54
N GLY A 109 4.69 -8.37 -4.06
CA GLY A 109 4.23 -8.92 -5.34
C GLY A 109 4.43 -7.95 -6.50
N LEU A 110 3.36 -7.35 -7.02
CA LEU A 110 3.34 -6.36 -8.10
C LEU A 110 3.00 -4.94 -7.62
N LYS A 111 3.03 -4.68 -6.31
CA LYS A 111 2.82 -3.36 -5.72
C LYS A 111 4.05 -2.85 -5.01
N LEU A 112 4.36 -1.58 -5.22
CA LEU A 112 5.35 -0.84 -4.44
C LEU A 112 4.67 -0.16 -3.25
N ALA A 113 4.98 -0.62 -2.04
CA ALA A 113 4.63 0.06 -0.82
C ALA A 113 5.73 1.09 -0.51
N LEU A 114 5.49 2.35 -0.84
CA LEU A 114 6.41 3.44 -0.51
C LEU A 114 6.44 3.66 1.01
N ASP A 115 7.64 3.83 1.55
CA ASP A 115 7.82 4.23 2.96
C ASP A 115 7.56 5.74 3.11
N LEU A 116 6.28 6.10 3.08
CA LEU A 116 5.82 7.47 3.27
C LEU A 116 5.53 7.69 4.74
N LYS A 117 6.34 8.50 5.40
CA LYS A 117 6.05 8.94 6.76
C LYS A 117 4.87 9.92 6.74
N LYS A 118 4.10 9.95 7.83
CA LYS A 118 2.95 10.87 7.99
C LYS A 118 3.40 12.32 7.74
N GLY A 119 2.77 12.99 6.76
CA GLY A 119 3.04 14.39 6.42
C GLY A 119 3.84 14.62 5.13
N ALA A 120 4.08 13.59 4.31
CA ALA A 120 4.68 13.75 3.00
C ALA A 120 3.81 14.65 2.10
N LEU A 121 4.44 15.62 1.43
CA LEU A 121 3.76 16.48 0.48
C LEU A 121 3.39 15.69 -0.78
N GLU A 122 2.25 16.03 -1.40
CA GLU A 122 1.83 15.38 -2.66
C GLU A 122 2.87 15.49 -3.78
N THR A 123 3.62 16.59 -3.82
CA THR A 123 4.73 16.83 -4.75
C THR A 123 5.84 15.81 -4.58
N ASP A 124 6.15 15.45 -3.33
CA ASP A 124 7.21 14.50 -2.99
C ASP A 124 6.79 13.09 -3.36
N ILE A 125 5.53 12.74 -3.10
CA ILE A 125 4.94 11.45 -3.50
C ILE A 125 4.97 11.31 -5.03
N LYS A 126 4.64 12.35 -5.78
CA LYS A 126 4.69 12.34 -7.25
C LYS A 126 6.12 12.17 -7.76
N SER A 127 7.08 12.84 -7.15
CA SER A 127 8.51 12.72 -7.53
C SER A 127 9.06 11.33 -7.22
N LEU A 128 8.74 10.76 -6.04
CA LEU A 128 9.08 9.40 -5.66
C LEU A 128 8.47 8.36 -6.61
N LYS A 129 7.18 8.51 -6.94
CA LYS A 129 6.49 7.62 -7.89
C LYS A 129 7.10 7.72 -9.31
N LYS A 130 7.51 8.89 -9.74
CA LYS A 130 8.15 9.08 -11.04
C LYS A 130 9.53 8.43 -11.09
N ALA A 131 10.36 8.60 -10.06
CA ALA A 131 11.64 7.92 -9.94
C ALA A 131 11.45 6.40 -9.90
N ALA A 132 10.52 5.92 -9.08
CA ALA A 132 10.19 4.51 -8.98
C ALA A 132 9.72 3.91 -10.33
N ARG A 133 8.98 4.65 -11.15
CA ARG A 133 8.54 4.18 -12.48
C ARG A 133 9.73 3.91 -13.39
N GLN A 134 10.73 4.78 -13.41
CA GLN A 134 11.90 4.61 -14.27
C GLN A 134 12.80 3.45 -13.81
N THR A 135 12.89 3.23 -12.51
CA THR A 135 13.87 2.30 -11.92
C THR A 135 13.28 0.92 -11.59
N ILE A 136 12.04 0.87 -11.11
CA ILE A 136 11.37 -0.37 -10.67
C ILE A 136 10.48 -0.95 -11.77
N GLY A 137 10.03 -0.13 -12.72
CA GLY A 137 9.22 -0.58 -13.86
C GLY A 137 9.76 -1.84 -14.52
N PRO A 138 11.03 -1.88 -14.94
CA PRO A 138 11.62 -3.05 -15.59
C PRO A 138 11.62 -4.32 -14.70
N GLU A 139 11.74 -4.17 -13.38
CA GLU A 139 11.67 -5.31 -12.46
C GLU A 139 10.24 -5.83 -12.33
N LEU A 140 9.25 -4.95 -12.23
CA LEU A 140 7.84 -5.37 -12.21
C LEU A 140 7.42 -6.07 -13.50
N GLU A 141 7.95 -5.62 -14.65
CA GLU A 141 7.74 -6.28 -15.94
C GLU A 141 8.35 -7.69 -15.96
N LYS A 142 9.57 -7.86 -15.44
CA LYS A 142 10.19 -9.19 -15.30
C LYS A 142 9.33 -10.10 -14.42
N ARG A 143 8.79 -9.60 -13.31
CA ARG A 143 7.91 -10.38 -12.44
C ARG A 143 6.62 -10.78 -13.15
N ILE A 144 6.02 -9.88 -13.93
CA ILE A 144 4.85 -10.22 -14.76
C ILE A 144 5.20 -11.32 -15.75
N GLN A 145 6.35 -11.22 -16.42
CA GLN A 145 6.79 -12.25 -17.37
C GLN A 145 7.00 -13.60 -16.67
N ILE A 146 7.61 -13.62 -15.47
CA ILE A 146 7.77 -14.84 -14.66
C ILE A 146 6.40 -15.44 -14.33
N ILE A 147 5.40 -14.63 -13.94
CA ILE A 147 4.05 -15.11 -13.65
C ILE A 147 3.44 -15.80 -14.87
N ILE A 148 3.58 -15.18 -16.05
CA ILE A 148 3.02 -15.70 -17.31
C ILE A 148 3.73 -17.00 -17.72
N ASP A 149 5.05 -17.06 -17.59
CA ASP A 149 5.85 -18.19 -18.07
C ASP A 149 5.76 -19.40 -17.12
N THR A 150 5.73 -19.15 -15.81
CA THR A 150 5.71 -20.25 -14.82
C THR A 150 4.32 -20.75 -14.50
N GLY A 151 3.31 -19.89 -14.60
CA GLY A 151 1.93 -20.22 -14.23
C GLY A 151 1.71 -20.50 -12.75
N LEU A 152 2.68 -20.19 -11.89
CA LEU A 152 2.64 -20.45 -10.45
C LEU A 152 1.76 -19.43 -9.72
N ILE A 153 0.45 -19.47 -10.00
CA ILE A 153 -0.54 -18.66 -9.30
C ILE A 153 -1.61 -19.55 -8.70
N GLU A 154 -2.16 -19.13 -7.57
CA GLU A 154 -3.13 -19.89 -6.79
C GLU A 154 -4.35 -19.05 -6.44
N LEU A 155 -5.55 -19.67 -6.52
CA LEU A 155 -6.79 -19.07 -6.03
C LEU A 155 -6.99 -19.46 -4.57
N SER A 156 -7.10 -18.45 -3.71
CA SER A 156 -7.40 -18.65 -2.29
C SER A 156 -8.90 -18.56 -2.00
N ASN A 157 -9.30 -19.03 -0.80
CA ASN A 157 -10.69 -19.02 -0.34
C ASN A 157 -11.25 -17.60 -0.12
N ASP A 158 -10.40 -16.57 -0.07
CA ASP A 158 -10.78 -15.16 0.02
C ASP A 158 -11.07 -14.51 -1.36
N PHE A 159 -11.21 -15.35 -2.40
CA PHE A 159 -11.43 -14.94 -3.79
C PHE A 159 -10.33 -14.05 -4.36
N LYS A 160 -9.09 -14.21 -3.88
CA LYS A 160 -7.93 -13.56 -4.46
C LYS A 160 -6.99 -14.56 -5.12
N ILE A 161 -6.34 -14.13 -6.17
CA ILE A 161 -5.29 -14.86 -6.86
C ILE A 161 -3.96 -14.38 -6.30
N TYR A 162 -3.15 -15.33 -5.83
CA TYR A 162 -1.86 -15.08 -5.20
C TYR A 162 -0.69 -15.54 -6.09
N TRP A 163 0.39 -14.82 -6.02
CA TRP A 163 1.70 -15.18 -6.51
C TRP A 163 2.74 -14.93 -5.41
N ASN A 164 3.50 -15.99 -5.01
CA ASN A 164 4.48 -15.91 -3.90
C ASN A 164 3.92 -15.21 -2.66
N ASP A 165 2.78 -15.64 -2.15
CA ASP A 165 2.08 -15.11 -0.97
C ASP A 165 1.53 -13.67 -1.12
N PHE A 166 1.68 -13.04 -2.29
CA PHE A 166 1.13 -11.70 -2.54
C PHE A 166 -0.09 -11.75 -3.47
N PRO A 167 -1.17 -11.03 -3.12
CA PRO A 167 -2.35 -10.98 -3.97
C PRO A 167 -2.06 -10.13 -5.23
N ILE A 168 -2.34 -10.69 -6.41
CA ILE A 168 -2.16 -10.05 -7.71
C ILE A 168 -3.47 -9.71 -8.41
N ALA A 169 -4.57 -10.40 -8.04
CA ALA A 169 -5.92 -10.10 -8.52
C ALA A 169 -6.97 -10.49 -7.48
N LYS A 170 -8.16 -9.88 -7.58
CA LYS A 170 -9.33 -10.19 -6.76
C LYS A 170 -10.51 -10.50 -7.66
N LEU A 171 -11.17 -11.62 -7.40
CA LEU A 171 -12.40 -11.99 -8.08
C LEU A 171 -13.59 -11.28 -7.46
N SER A 172 -14.59 -10.99 -8.30
CA SER A 172 -15.88 -10.44 -7.89
C SER A 172 -17.00 -11.07 -8.73
N SER A 173 -18.26 -10.92 -8.28
CA SER A 173 -19.41 -11.41 -8.99
C SER A 173 -19.48 -10.83 -10.40
N GLY A 174 -19.67 -11.68 -11.40
CA GLY A 174 -19.91 -11.32 -12.79
C GLY A 174 -21.39 -11.34 -13.16
N HIS A 175 -21.69 -11.13 -14.41
CA HIS A 175 -23.05 -11.25 -14.94
C HIS A 175 -23.51 -12.70 -15.05
N ASP A 176 -22.58 -13.65 -15.07
CA ASP A 176 -22.81 -15.07 -15.27
C ASP A 176 -21.96 -15.86 -14.25
N TYR A 177 -22.50 -16.94 -13.72
CA TYR A 177 -21.85 -17.79 -12.74
C TYR A 177 -20.49 -18.35 -13.21
N LEU A 178 -20.33 -18.57 -14.52
CA LEU A 178 -19.09 -19.07 -15.12
C LEU A 178 -18.18 -17.97 -15.68
N ASN A 179 -18.55 -16.69 -15.49
CA ASN A 179 -17.76 -15.54 -15.94
C ASN A 179 -17.64 -14.51 -14.82
N PRO A 180 -16.85 -14.81 -13.78
CA PRO A 180 -16.58 -13.85 -12.72
C PRO A 180 -15.80 -12.65 -13.28
N ASN A 181 -16.05 -11.48 -12.71
CA ASN A 181 -15.22 -10.32 -12.92
C ASN A 181 -13.95 -10.43 -12.05
N TYR A 182 -12.89 -9.75 -12.46
CA TYR A 182 -11.67 -9.66 -11.65
C TYR A 182 -11.04 -8.28 -11.77
N GLU A 183 -10.37 -7.88 -10.71
CA GLU A 183 -9.62 -6.63 -10.62
C GLU A 183 -8.16 -6.95 -10.29
N LEU A 184 -7.24 -6.37 -11.05
CA LEU A 184 -5.81 -6.54 -10.82
C LEU A 184 -5.37 -5.72 -9.61
N ILE A 185 -4.59 -6.35 -8.72
CA ILE A 185 -3.97 -5.71 -7.55
C ILE A 185 -2.51 -5.40 -7.89
N ILE A 186 -2.31 -4.41 -8.72
CA ILE A 186 -0.99 -4.00 -9.24
C ILE A 186 -0.73 -2.52 -8.99
N ASP A 187 0.51 -2.10 -9.17
CA ASP A 187 0.88 -0.69 -9.05
C ASP A 187 0.59 0.10 -10.33
N ASP A 188 0.31 1.40 -10.18
CA ASP A 188 0.14 2.33 -11.31
C ASP A 188 1.44 2.58 -12.09
N ILE A 189 2.58 2.17 -11.52
CA ILE A 189 3.91 2.25 -12.14
C ILE A 189 4.00 1.34 -13.37
N ILE A 190 3.27 0.22 -13.38
CA ILE A 190 3.28 -0.77 -14.47
C ILE A 190 2.67 -0.18 -15.74
N GLU A 191 3.37 -0.37 -16.86
CA GLU A 191 2.92 0.12 -18.15
C GLU A 191 1.60 -0.52 -18.60
N PRO A 192 0.73 0.23 -19.32
CA PRO A 192 -0.58 -0.27 -19.78
C PRO A 192 -0.50 -1.57 -20.57
N ILE A 193 0.55 -1.73 -21.41
CA ILE A 193 0.76 -2.93 -22.24
C ILE A 193 1.02 -4.15 -21.36
N GLN A 194 1.82 -4.02 -20.31
CA GLN A 194 2.12 -5.12 -19.39
C GLN A 194 0.91 -5.46 -18.52
N LYS A 195 0.17 -4.45 -18.12
CA LYS A 195 -1.10 -4.61 -17.41
C LYS A 195 -2.11 -5.41 -18.23
N GLN A 196 -2.22 -5.10 -19.52
CA GLN A 196 -3.11 -5.82 -20.45
C GLN A 196 -2.67 -7.28 -20.59
N LYS A 197 -1.37 -7.56 -20.84
CA LYS A 197 -0.84 -8.93 -20.94
C LYS A 197 -1.16 -9.76 -19.70
N LEU A 198 -0.94 -9.19 -18.50
CA LEU A 198 -1.25 -9.87 -17.25
C LEU A 198 -2.76 -10.11 -17.11
N SER A 199 -3.59 -9.12 -17.49
CA SER A 199 -5.05 -9.26 -17.46
C SER A 199 -5.53 -10.38 -18.37
N GLU A 200 -5.08 -10.43 -19.62
CA GLU A 200 -5.43 -11.48 -20.57
C GLU A 200 -4.99 -12.87 -20.07
N TYR A 201 -3.79 -12.96 -19.51
CA TYR A 201 -3.29 -14.20 -18.90
C TYR A 201 -4.16 -14.67 -17.72
N ILE A 202 -4.47 -13.78 -16.76
CA ILE A 202 -5.31 -14.10 -15.61
C ILE A 202 -6.72 -14.48 -16.07
N GLY A 203 -7.30 -13.76 -17.01
CA GLY A 203 -8.62 -14.07 -17.59
C GLY A 203 -8.66 -15.48 -18.17
N LYS A 204 -7.65 -15.85 -18.96
CA LYS A 204 -7.52 -17.20 -19.52
C LYS A 204 -7.36 -18.25 -18.43
N TRP A 205 -6.47 -18.01 -17.47
CA TRP A 205 -6.25 -18.93 -16.36
C TRP A 205 -7.52 -19.15 -15.53
N ILE A 206 -8.33 -18.12 -15.27
CA ILE A 206 -9.62 -18.24 -14.58
C ILE A 206 -10.56 -19.15 -15.38
N GLN A 207 -10.67 -18.93 -16.70
CA GLN A 207 -11.54 -19.75 -17.57
C GLN A 207 -11.08 -21.21 -17.60
N ASP A 208 -9.79 -21.48 -17.71
CA ASP A 208 -9.23 -22.82 -17.68
C ASP A 208 -9.51 -23.50 -16.33
N LYS A 209 -9.41 -22.75 -15.23
CA LYS A 209 -9.72 -23.28 -13.89
C LYS A 209 -11.21 -23.60 -13.74
N ILE A 210 -12.11 -22.73 -14.24
CA ILE A 210 -13.55 -22.96 -14.26
C ILE A 210 -13.88 -24.20 -15.11
N ASN A 211 -13.32 -24.32 -16.30
CA ASN A 211 -13.52 -25.47 -17.18
C ASN A 211 -13.05 -26.77 -16.56
N LEU A 212 -12.00 -26.73 -15.74
CA LEU A 212 -11.48 -27.90 -15.05
C LEU A 212 -12.34 -28.29 -13.84
N VAL A 213 -12.67 -27.32 -12.97
CA VAL A 213 -13.32 -27.57 -11.68
C VAL A 213 -14.83 -27.67 -11.82
N LEU A 214 -15.45 -26.84 -12.68
CA LEU A 214 -16.88 -26.74 -12.88
C LEU A 214 -17.33 -27.34 -14.22
N LYS A 215 -16.58 -28.33 -14.73
CA LYS A 215 -16.82 -28.95 -16.03
C LYS A 215 -18.27 -29.32 -16.24
N SER A 216 -18.92 -29.94 -15.27
CA SER A 216 -20.33 -30.38 -15.38
C SER A 216 -21.29 -29.20 -15.59
N LEU A 217 -21.06 -28.04 -14.96
CA LEU A 217 -21.86 -26.83 -15.18
C LEU A 217 -21.60 -26.20 -16.54
N VAL A 218 -20.34 -26.23 -17.00
CA VAL A 218 -19.98 -25.76 -18.35
C VAL A 218 -20.65 -26.65 -19.40
N ASP A 219 -20.64 -27.96 -19.22
CA ASP A 219 -21.30 -28.90 -20.14
C ASP A 219 -22.83 -28.69 -20.16
N LEU A 220 -23.47 -28.47 -19.02
CA LEU A 220 -24.90 -28.13 -18.94
C LEU A 220 -25.23 -26.84 -19.68
N LYS A 221 -24.43 -25.78 -19.52
CA LYS A 221 -24.60 -24.50 -20.24
C LYS A 221 -24.49 -24.68 -21.76
N ASN A 222 -23.58 -25.51 -22.21
CA ASN A 222 -23.27 -25.71 -23.61
C ASN A 222 -24.08 -26.83 -24.28
N LEU A 223 -25.04 -27.44 -23.56
CA LEU A 223 -25.81 -28.56 -24.03
C LEU A 223 -26.63 -28.16 -25.29
N LYS A 224 -26.27 -28.73 -26.43
CA LYS A 224 -26.95 -28.53 -27.72
C LYS A 224 -27.85 -29.72 -28.03
N ASP A 225 -28.87 -29.97 -27.18
CA ASP A 225 -29.85 -31.00 -27.46
C ASP A 225 -31.02 -30.45 -28.31
N LYS A 226 -31.64 -31.33 -29.12
CA LYS A 226 -32.80 -30.98 -29.92
C LYS A 226 -34.09 -31.02 -29.07
N ASN A 227 -34.10 -31.75 -27.96
CA ASN A 227 -35.22 -31.90 -27.07
C ASN A 227 -35.40 -30.67 -26.15
N SER A 228 -36.56 -30.05 -26.26
CA SER A 228 -36.93 -28.84 -25.47
C SER A 228 -36.91 -29.09 -23.97
N SER A 229 -37.40 -30.26 -23.50
CA SER A 229 -37.45 -30.61 -22.07
C SER A 229 -36.06 -30.79 -21.49
N ILE A 230 -35.11 -31.41 -22.24
CA ILE A 230 -33.72 -31.58 -21.80
C ILE A 230 -33.04 -30.24 -21.66
N LYS A 231 -33.28 -29.32 -22.62
CA LYS A 231 -32.72 -27.95 -22.52
C LYS A 231 -33.28 -27.19 -21.32
N ALA A 232 -34.58 -27.28 -21.05
CA ALA A 232 -35.19 -26.63 -19.91
C ALA A 232 -34.61 -27.16 -18.58
N LEU A 233 -34.45 -28.47 -18.47
CA LEU A 233 -33.86 -29.09 -17.30
C LEU A 233 -32.38 -28.69 -17.12
N ALA A 234 -31.59 -28.68 -18.18
CA ALA A 234 -30.21 -28.27 -18.16
C ALA A 234 -30.08 -26.79 -17.75
N TYR A 235 -30.93 -25.93 -18.26
CA TYR A 235 -30.98 -24.51 -17.87
C TYR A 235 -31.36 -24.35 -16.38
N GLN A 236 -32.38 -25.07 -15.90
CA GLN A 236 -32.73 -25.03 -14.48
C GLN A 236 -31.62 -25.53 -13.57
N LEU A 237 -30.92 -26.63 -13.94
CA LEU A 237 -29.77 -27.12 -13.21
C LEU A 237 -28.63 -26.08 -13.19
N TYR A 238 -28.37 -25.43 -14.32
CA TYR A 238 -27.37 -24.39 -14.41
C TYR A 238 -27.68 -23.18 -13.50
N GLU A 239 -28.91 -22.66 -13.57
CA GLU A 239 -29.36 -21.53 -12.73
C GLU A 239 -29.36 -21.82 -11.23
N ASN A 240 -29.54 -23.09 -10.85
CA ASN A 240 -29.58 -23.55 -9.47
C ASN A 240 -28.23 -24.21 -9.04
N ASN A 241 -27.11 -23.90 -9.72
CA ASN A 241 -25.77 -24.42 -9.39
C ASN A 241 -25.68 -25.95 -9.32
N GLY A 242 -26.41 -26.64 -10.18
CA GLY A 242 -26.42 -28.09 -10.29
C GLY A 242 -27.34 -28.82 -9.31
N VAL A 243 -28.12 -28.10 -8.52
CA VAL A 243 -29.03 -28.70 -7.52
C VAL A 243 -30.47 -28.26 -7.80
N LEU A 244 -31.39 -29.23 -8.07
CA LEU A 244 -32.81 -28.98 -8.18
C LEU A 244 -33.54 -29.56 -6.98
N LYS A 245 -34.43 -28.77 -6.39
CA LYS A 245 -35.40 -29.29 -5.40
C LYS A 245 -36.53 -29.97 -6.15
N ARG A 246 -37.11 -31.05 -5.57
CA ARG A 246 -38.19 -31.83 -6.18
C ARG A 246 -39.39 -30.98 -6.58
N GLU A 247 -39.66 -29.91 -5.84
CA GLU A 247 -40.74 -28.96 -6.08
C GLU A 247 -40.54 -28.05 -7.31
N GLN A 248 -39.28 -27.98 -7.82
CA GLN A 248 -38.89 -27.17 -8.97
C GLN A 248 -38.98 -27.95 -10.29
N VAL A 249 -39.15 -29.26 -10.22
CA VAL A 249 -39.32 -30.13 -11.38
C VAL A 249 -40.81 -30.40 -11.52
N SER A 250 -41.53 -29.56 -12.30
CA SER A 250 -42.90 -29.86 -12.70
C SER A 250 -42.90 -31.09 -13.63
N GLU A 251 -43.81 -32.01 -13.39
CA GLU A 251 -44.09 -33.17 -14.24
C GLU A 251 -44.39 -32.80 -15.70
#